data_6a39094d1834af051c37a2e7263249fe
#
_entry.id   6a39094d1834af051c37a2e7263249fe
#
_cell.length_a   1.000
_cell.length_b   1.000
_cell.length_c   1.000
_cell.angle_alpha   90.00
_cell.angle_beta   90.00
_cell.angle_gamma   90.00
#
_symmetry.space_group_name_H-M   'P 1'
#
loop_
_entity.id
_entity.type
_entity.pdbx_description
1 polymer ?
#
loop_
_entity_poly.entity_id
_entity_poly.type
_entity_poly.pdbx_seq_one_letter_code
_entity_poly.pdbx_strand_id
1 'polypeptide(L)'
;MSDKLNNYRRVVDPLPATYKLWPLYGAGLENMGREGEPVETSMLVYGPDDLLVRHDACGLCFSDVKVIAQGQNHPRILRDMKTEPVVLGHEVSMTIVGVGKNLSNRYQVGNRLTLETDILVKGKSLAYGYWFQGGLSQYSVVGPDIYASDLGNNLIPVQLDKSYAEIALAEPWACVVAAYTLSYRTGLKSGGTAWIIGAGGDKPYTISSGFEIDSHPKRLLLTNVAQGFTA
;
A
#
# COMPACT_ATOMS: atom_id res chain seq x y z
N MET A 1 -1.37 -22.70 16.83
CA MET A 1 -0.93 -21.29 16.65
C MET A 1 -0.21 -20.88 17.92
N SER A 2 0.92 -20.17 17.84
CA SER A 2 1.67 -19.82 19.05
C SER A 2 0.89 -18.78 19.87
N ASP A 3 1.00 -18.85 21.22
CA ASP A 3 0.38 -17.89 22.13
C ASP A 3 0.74 -16.43 21.78
N LYS A 4 1.94 -16.23 21.24
CA LYS A 4 2.42 -14.92 20.78
C LYS A 4 1.53 -14.32 19.68
N LEU A 5 1.12 -15.11 18.68
CA LEU A 5 0.24 -14.64 17.59
C LEU A 5 -1.18 -14.36 18.10
N ASN A 6 -1.69 -15.21 18.99
CA ASN A 6 -2.99 -14.99 19.60
C ASN A 6 -3.00 -13.72 20.46
N ASN A 7 -1.93 -13.47 21.21
CA ASN A 7 -1.77 -12.24 21.99
C ASN A 7 -1.66 -11.00 21.09
N TYR A 8 -0.93 -11.10 19.98
CA TYR A 8 -0.84 -9.99 19.01
C TYR A 8 -2.18 -9.64 18.36
N ARG A 9 -3.00 -10.66 18.03
CA ARG A 9 -4.33 -10.48 17.46
C ARG A 9 -5.32 -9.80 18.39
N ARG A 10 -5.12 -9.92 19.69
CA ARG A 10 -5.95 -9.21 20.68
C ARG A 10 -5.63 -7.73 20.61
N VAL A 11 -6.66 -6.93 20.58
CA VAL A 11 -6.50 -5.50 20.83
C VAL A 11 -6.20 -5.31 22.31
N VAL A 12 -5.06 -4.71 22.61
CA VAL A 12 -4.65 -4.45 23.99
C VAL A 12 -5.38 -3.22 24.48
N ASP A 13 -6.03 -3.34 25.64
CA ASP A 13 -6.66 -2.22 26.35
C ASP A 13 -6.09 -2.21 27.79
N PRO A 14 -5.50 -1.10 28.25
CA PRO A 14 -5.32 0.17 27.54
C PRO A 14 -4.27 0.09 26.41
N LEU A 15 -4.43 0.96 25.41
CA LEU A 15 -3.44 1.16 24.38
C LEU A 15 -2.11 1.66 24.97
N PRO A 16 -0.95 1.40 24.34
CA PRO A 16 0.33 1.91 24.81
C PRO A 16 0.34 3.44 24.87
N ALA A 17 1.08 4.02 25.81
CA ALA A 17 1.20 5.47 25.96
C ALA A 17 1.97 6.12 24.80
N THR A 18 2.87 5.36 24.15
CA THR A 18 3.72 5.80 23.04
C THR A 18 3.71 4.78 21.91
N TYR A 19 4.11 5.21 20.72
CA TYR A 19 4.30 4.34 19.57
C TYR A 19 5.47 4.82 18.71
N LYS A 20 5.95 3.96 17.81
CA LYS A 20 7.08 4.22 16.94
C LYS A 20 6.65 4.42 15.49
N LEU A 21 7.36 5.34 14.79
CA LEU A 21 7.18 5.63 13.38
C LEU A 21 8.51 6.02 12.72
N TRP A 22 8.55 5.92 11.38
CA TRP A 22 9.68 6.32 10.56
C TRP A 22 9.32 7.59 9.76
N PRO A 23 9.43 8.78 10.34
CA PRO A 23 9.19 10.03 9.62
C PRO A 23 10.35 10.34 8.68
N LEU A 24 10.04 10.79 7.47
CA LEU A 24 11.00 11.27 6.48
C LEU A 24 10.99 12.79 6.47
N TYR A 25 12.10 13.40 6.82
CA TYR A 25 12.24 14.86 6.97
C TYR A 25 12.82 15.55 5.72
N GLY A 26 13.22 14.80 4.71
CA GLY A 26 13.85 15.32 3.48
C GLY A 26 14.27 14.19 2.55
N ALA A 27 15.02 14.53 1.49
CA ALA A 27 15.58 13.55 0.58
C ALA A 27 16.74 12.78 1.22
N GLY A 28 16.83 11.47 0.93
CA GLY A 28 17.88 10.58 1.42
C GLY A 28 17.44 9.74 2.63
N LEU A 29 17.97 8.53 2.72
CA LEU A 29 17.70 7.63 3.85
C LEU A 29 18.21 8.18 5.18
N GLU A 30 19.23 8.99 5.17
CA GLU A 30 19.79 9.70 6.34
C GLU A 30 18.78 10.66 6.98
N ASN A 31 17.74 11.06 6.24
CA ASN A 31 16.65 11.90 6.73
C ASN A 31 15.41 11.10 7.16
N MET A 32 15.52 9.76 7.22
CA MET A 32 14.45 8.88 7.68
C MET A 32 14.67 8.47 9.13
N GLY A 33 13.70 8.77 9.99
CA GLY A 33 13.85 8.60 11.43
C GLY A 33 14.78 9.63 12.05
N ARG A 34 15.39 9.27 13.16
CA ARG A 34 16.46 10.06 13.79
C ARG A 34 17.64 9.15 14.10
N GLU A 35 18.81 9.51 13.66
CA GLU A 35 20.06 8.74 13.89
C GLU A 35 19.95 7.27 13.42
N GLY A 36 19.16 7.02 12.34
CA GLY A 36 18.95 5.68 11.81
C GLY A 36 17.96 4.83 12.60
N GLU A 37 17.21 5.43 13.54
CA GLU A 37 16.23 4.76 14.39
C GLU A 37 14.81 5.36 14.22
N PRO A 38 13.75 4.57 14.47
CA PRO A 38 12.39 5.10 14.47
C PRO A 38 12.20 6.08 15.61
N VAL A 39 11.38 7.09 15.37
CA VAL A 39 11.02 8.09 16.40
C VAL A 39 9.90 7.53 17.27
N GLU A 40 10.04 7.62 18.57
CA GLU A 40 8.98 7.35 19.53
C GLU A 40 8.20 8.63 19.84
N THR A 41 6.88 8.53 19.83
CA THR A 41 5.97 9.65 20.08
C THR A 41 4.77 9.23 20.90
N SER A 42 4.05 10.20 21.46
CA SER A 42 2.81 9.94 22.22
C SER A 42 1.75 9.30 21.35
N MET A 43 0.93 8.42 21.95
CA MET A 43 -0.19 7.79 21.27
C MET A 43 -1.12 8.85 20.66
N LEU A 44 -1.63 8.55 19.49
CA LEU A 44 -2.54 9.40 18.75
C LEU A 44 -3.88 9.57 19.47
N VAL A 45 -4.36 10.81 19.49
CA VAL A 45 -5.72 11.12 19.90
C VAL A 45 -6.60 11.10 18.68
N TYR A 46 -7.76 10.45 18.78
CA TYR A 46 -8.74 10.39 17.68
C TYR A 46 -10.08 10.97 18.11
N GLY A 47 -10.78 11.56 17.18
CA GLY A 47 -12.05 12.24 17.38
C GLY A 47 -13.27 11.32 17.26
N PRO A 48 -14.48 11.89 17.41
CA PRO A 48 -15.73 11.14 17.31
C PRO A 48 -16.00 10.56 15.92
N ASP A 49 -15.39 11.11 14.88
CA ASP A 49 -15.53 10.72 13.47
C ASP A 49 -14.27 10.02 12.92
N ASP A 50 -13.38 9.56 13.80
CA ASP A 50 -12.13 8.94 13.41
C ASP A 50 -12.07 7.46 13.82
N LEU A 51 -11.23 6.71 13.13
CA LEU A 51 -10.77 5.39 13.53
C LEU A 51 -9.30 5.48 13.92
N LEU A 52 -8.91 4.86 15.02
CA LEU A 52 -7.52 4.57 15.33
C LEU A 52 -7.21 3.16 14.81
N VAL A 53 -6.22 3.06 13.94
CA VAL A 53 -5.79 1.77 13.39
C VAL A 53 -4.36 1.44 13.81
N ARG A 54 -4.10 0.14 14.00
CA ARG A 54 -2.76 -0.43 14.14
C ARG A 54 -2.34 -0.98 12.79
N HIS A 55 -1.15 -0.64 12.33
CA HIS A 55 -0.56 -1.28 11.16
C HIS A 55 0.04 -2.62 11.55
N ASP A 56 -0.48 -3.68 10.98
CA ASP A 56 -0.06 -5.07 11.28
C ASP A 56 1.03 -5.56 10.32
N ALA A 57 1.02 -5.05 9.09
CA ALA A 57 2.04 -5.26 8.07
C ALA A 57 2.04 -4.08 7.09
N CYS A 58 3.21 -3.78 6.56
CA CYS A 58 3.40 -2.79 5.51
C CYS A 58 4.38 -3.34 4.48
N GLY A 59 3.98 -3.36 3.21
CA GLY A 59 4.87 -3.61 2.08
C GLY A 59 5.72 -2.37 1.77
N LEU A 60 6.83 -2.58 1.07
CA LEU A 60 7.70 -1.51 0.59
C LEU A 60 7.61 -1.43 -0.93
N CYS A 61 7.11 -0.33 -1.42
CA CYS A 61 6.94 -0.06 -2.83
C CYS A 61 8.15 0.70 -3.41
N PHE A 62 8.40 0.53 -4.70
CA PHE A 62 9.40 1.35 -5.39
C PHE A 62 9.05 2.85 -5.38
N SER A 63 7.78 3.17 -5.23
CA SER A 63 7.33 4.56 -5.07
C SER A 63 7.82 5.19 -3.76
N ASP A 64 7.97 4.43 -2.68
CA ASP A 64 8.58 4.90 -1.42
C ASP A 64 10.05 5.28 -1.66
N VAL A 65 10.77 4.46 -2.44
CA VAL A 65 12.17 4.75 -2.85
C VAL A 65 12.26 6.07 -3.63
N LYS A 66 11.29 6.34 -4.51
CA LYS A 66 11.25 7.62 -5.24
C LYS A 66 11.05 8.81 -4.32
N VAL A 67 10.16 8.70 -3.34
CA VAL A 67 9.95 9.79 -2.36
C VAL A 67 11.19 9.98 -1.51
N ILE A 68 11.82 8.92 -1.02
CA ILE A 68 13.08 9.00 -0.28
C ILE A 68 14.16 9.71 -1.11
N ALA A 69 14.32 9.34 -2.38
CA ALA A 69 15.32 9.93 -3.24
C ALA A 69 15.07 11.42 -3.58
N GLN A 70 13.81 11.83 -3.74
CA GLN A 70 13.42 13.16 -4.19
C GLN A 70 13.04 14.10 -3.03
N GLY A 71 12.58 13.55 -1.91
CA GLY A 71 12.13 14.31 -0.74
C GLY A 71 11.08 15.35 -1.12
N GLN A 72 11.33 16.59 -0.72
CA GLN A 72 10.47 17.75 -0.99
C GLN A 72 10.19 18.00 -2.49
N ASN A 73 11.06 17.55 -3.38
CA ASN A 73 10.92 17.74 -4.83
C ASN A 73 9.99 16.70 -5.48
N HIS A 74 9.54 15.70 -4.74
CA HIS A 74 8.60 14.72 -5.27
C HIS A 74 7.23 15.38 -5.51
N PRO A 75 6.61 15.25 -6.73
CA PRO A 75 5.42 16.04 -7.12
C PRO A 75 4.17 15.79 -6.26
N ARG A 76 4.11 14.67 -5.54
CA ARG A 76 3.00 14.34 -4.63
C ARG A 76 3.25 14.78 -3.18
N ILE A 77 4.40 15.37 -2.86
CA ILE A 77 4.68 15.91 -1.53
C ILE A 77 4.26 17.38 -1.51
N LEU A 78 3.13 17.65 -0.85
CA LEU A 78 2.45 18.95 -0.86
C LEU A 78 2.63 19.74 0.45
N ARG A 79 3.67 19.38 1.24
CA ARG A 79 3.96 19.98 2.56
C ARG A 79 5.46 20.18 2.73
N ASP A 80 5.86 21.06 3.62
CA ASP A 80 7.26 21.18 4.02
C ASP A 80 7.64 20.01 4.93
N MET A 81 8.44 19.08 4.39
CA MET A 81 8.84 17.87 5.12
C MET A 81 9.68 18.14 6.36
N LYS A 82 10.31 19.33 6.49
CA LYS A 82 11.11 19.66 7.67
C LYS A 82 10.25 19.92 8.89
N THR A 83 9.08 20.54 8.68
CA THR A 83 8.13 20.88 9.73
C THR A 83 7.03 19.86 9.86
N GLU A 84 6.62 19.26 8.75
CA GLU A 84 5.58 18.22 8.67
C GLU A 84 6.13 16.99 7.93
N PRO A 85 6.91 16.13 8.59
CA PRO A 85 7.54 14.99 7.97
C PRO A 85 6.50 14.01 7.41
N VAL A 86 6.89 13.31 6.34
CA VAL A 86 6.05 12.29 5.71
C VAL A 86 6.35 10.94 6.34
N VAL A 87 5.31 10.17 6.64
CA VAL A 87 5.45 8.76 7.04
C VAL A 87 4.96 7.90 5.89
N LEU A 88 5.88 7.22 5.23
CA LEU A 88 5.64 6.41 4.04
C LEU A 88 4.94 5.08 4.34
N GLY A 89 4.71 4.31 3.29
CA GLY A 89 4.09 2.98 3.34
C GLY A 89 2.59 3.01 3.09
N HIS A 90 2.18 2.54 1.93
CA HIS A 90 0.79 2.51 1.48
C HIS A 90 0.27 1.09 1.25
N GLU A 91 1.12 0.10 1.17
CA GLU A 91 0.75 -1.31 1.07
C GLU A 91 0.50 -1.87 2.48
N VAL A 92 -0.70 -1.67 3.04
CA VAL A 92 -0.93 -1.90 4.47
C VAL A 92 -2.00 -2.96 4.77
N SER A 93 -1.77 -3.68 5.86
CA SER A 93 -2.77 -4.43 6.60
C SER A 93 -2.97 -3.77 7.96
N MET A 94 -4.22 -3.48 8.31
CA MET A 94 -4.56 -2.71 9.50
C MET A 94 -5.59 -3.45 10.35
N THR A 95 -5.52 -3.24 11.67
CA THR A 95 -6.58 -3.61 12.61
C THR A 95 -7.10 -2.37 13.32
N ILE A 96 -8.43 -2.19 13.35
CA ILE A 96 -9.06 -1.11 14.12
C ILE A 96 -8.85 -1.38 15.61
N VAL A 97 -8.27 -0.41 16.32
CA VAL A 97 -8.00 -0.47 17.76
C VAL A 97 -8.75 0.61 18.55
N GLY A 98 -9.35 1.58 17.83
CA GLY A 98 -10.21 2.59 18.42
C GLY A 98 -11.27 3.04 17.40
N VAL A 99 -12.48 3.30 17.88
CA VAL A 99 -13.63 3.72 17.05
C VAL A 99 -14.26 4.95 17.67
N GLY A 100 -14.31 6.03 16.92
CA GLY A 100 -15.02 7.24 17.28
C GLY A 100 -16.53 6.99 17.45
N LYS A 101 -17.14 7.70 18.39
CA LYS A 101 -18.54 7.44 18.80
C LYS A 101 -19.55 7.47 17.64
N ASN A 102 -19.30 8.28 16.61
CA ASN A 102 -20.19 8.43 15.46
C ASN A 102 -20.05 7.28 14.43
N LEU A 103 -19.02 6.43 14.59
CA LEU A 103 -18.71 5.32 13.69
C LEU A 103 -19.02 3.93 14.27
N SER A 104 -19.49 3.87 15.53
CA SER A 104 -19.72 2.61 16.27
C SER A 104 -20.79 1.68 15.67
N ASN A 105 -21.68 2.22 14.82
CA ASN A 105 -22.67 1.45 14.06
C ASN A 105 -22.09 0.83 12.79
N ARG A 106 -20.92 1.25 12.34
CA ARG A 106 -20.31 0.87 11.06
C ARG A 106 -19.01 0.07 11.24
N TYR A 107 -18.23 0.38 12.27
CA TYR A 107 -16.93 -0.23 12.52
C TYR A 107 -16.83 -0.74 13.96
N GLN A 108 -16.02 -1.76 14.15
CA GLN A 108 -15.77 -2.36 15.46
C GLN A 108 -14.28 -2.55 15.68
N VAL A 109 -13.84 -2.43 16.94
CA VAL A 109 -12.49 -2.80 17.36
C VAL A 109 -12.23 -4.26 17.01
N GLY A 110 -11.08 -4.54 16.41
CA GLY A 110 -10.70 -5.85 15.90
C GLY A 110 -11.07 -6.07 14.43
N ASN A 111 -11.87 -5.21 13.78
CA ASN A 111 -12.07 -5.29 12.34
C ASN A 111 -10.73 -5.10 11.61
N ARG A 112 -10.49 -5.91 10.60
CA ARG A 112 -9.28 -5.84 9.77
C ARG A 112 -9.58 -5.17 8.46
N LEU A 113 -8.65 -4.33 8.02
CA LEU A 113 -8.80 -3.49 6.85
C LEU A 113 -7.51 -3.48 6.02
N THR A 114 -7.66 -3.24 4.74
CA THR A 114 -6.69 -2.55 3.88
C THR A 114 -7.38 -1.32 3.29
N LEU A 115 -6.76 -0.62 2.34
CA LEU A 115 -7.39 0.53 1.71
C LEU A 115 -6.96 0.69 0.25
N GLU A 116 -7.81 1.37 -0.53
CA GLU A 116 -7.41 2.01 -1.77
C GLU A 116 -6.57 3.24 -1.43
N THR A 117 -5.35 3.29 -1.95
CA THR A 117 -4.32 4.22 -1.50
C THR A 117 -4.40 5.61 -2.14
N ASP A 118 -4.99 5.71 -3.33
CA ASP A 118 -5.21 6.96 -4.03
C ASP A 118 -6.55 7.58 -3.60
N ILE A 119 -6.47 8.57 -2.72
CA ILE A 119 -7.62 9.17 -2.04
C ILE A 119 -7.89 10.53 -2.67
N LEU A 120 -9.06 10.70 -3.26
CA LEU A 120 -9.48 11.97 -3.87
C LEU A 120 -10.29 12.79 -2.86
N VAL A 121 -9.79 13.98 -2.50
CA VAL A 121 -10.46 14.88 -1.55
C VAL A 121 -10.59 16.27 -2.17
N LYS A 122 -11.81 16.72 -2.41
CA LYS A 122 -12.11 18.01 -3.04
C LYS A 122 -11.33 18.22 -4.34
N GLY A 123 -11.31 17.18 -5.19
CA GLY A 123 -10.61 17.16 -6.47
C GLY A 123 -9.10 17.06 -6.39
N LYS A 124 -8.51 16.92 -5.20
CA LYS A 124 -7.07 16.72 -5.02
C LYS A 124 -6.76 15.25 -4.80
N SER A 125 -5.82 14.71 -5.59
CA SER A 125 -5.30 13.38 -5.37
C SER A 125 -4.30 13.39 -4.22
N LEU A 126 -4.77 12.97 -3.06
CA LEU A 126 -3.96 12.73 -1.87
C LEU A 126 -3.67 11.23 -1.79
N ALA A 127 -2.66 10.83 -1.02
CA ALA A 127 -2.37 9.42 -0.88
C ALA A 127 -2.02 9.04 0.55
N TYR A 128 -2.37 7.80 0.89
CA TYR A 128 -1.88 7.16 2.09
C TYR A 128 -0.37 6.96 2.01
N GLY A 129 0.36 7.25 3.05
CA GLY A 129 1.82 7.26 3.05
C GLY A 129 2.48 8.49 2.44
N TYR A 130 1.71 9.46 1.91
CA TYR A 130 2.20 10.73 1.36
C TYR A 130 1.58 11.94 2.05
N TRP A 131 0.27 12.05 1.99
CA TRP A 131 -0.50 13.07 2.70
C TRP A 131 -0.97 12.56 4.07
N PHE A 132 -1.55 11.36 4.10
CA PHE A 132 -1.95 10.68 5.32
C PHE A 132 -0.77 9.87 5.86
N GLN A 133 -0.71 9.68 7.16
CA GLN A 133 0.33 8.87 7.81
C GLN A 133 0.25 7.42 7.37
N GLY A 134 1.33 6.92 6.77
CA GLY A 134 1.41 5.57 6.21
C GLY A 134 1.87 4.49 7.19
N GLY A 135 2.04 3.30 6.64
CA GLY A 135 2.30 2.05 7.36
C GLY A 135 3.70 1.90 7.97
N LEU A 136 4.63 2.82 7.65
CA LEU A 136 5.92 2.88 8.37
C LEU A 136 5.75 3.56 9.74
N SER A 137 4.61 3.38 10.34
CA SER A 137 4.26 3.69 11.73
C SER A 137 3.47 2.54 12.34
N GLN A 138 3.49 2.42 13.65
CA GLN A 138 2.71 1.38 14.33
C GLN A 138 1.20 1.68 14.35
N TYR A 139 0.83 2.96 14.38
CA TYR A 139 -0.56 3.42 14.43
C TYR A 139 -0.78 4.62 13.52
N SER A 140 -2.01 4.81 13.05
CA SER A 140 -2.47 6.03 12.40
C SER A 140 -3.94 6.31 12.69
N VAL A 141 -4.35 7.57 12.48
CA VAL A 141 -5.75 7.98 12.52
C VAL A 141 -6.30 8.00 11.10
N VAL A 142 -7.45 7.37 10.92
CA VAL A 142 -8.22 7.35 9.68
C VAL A 142 -9.48 8.19 9.87
N GLY A 143 -9.49 9.36 9.23
CA GLY A 143 -10.59 10.31 9.30
C GLY A 143 -11.52 10.25 8.08
N PRO A 144 -12.53 11.17 8.04
CA PRO A 144 -13.54 11.24 6.97
C PRO A 144 -12.95 11.35 5.56
N ASP A 145 -11.84 12.04 5.39
CA ASP A 145 -11.17 12.18 4.09
C ASP A 145 -10.81 10.84 3.44
N ILE A 146 -10.66 9.77 4.26
CA ILE A 146 -10.31 8.43 3.77
C ILE A 146 -11.58 7.58 3.54
N TYR A 147 -12.49 7.52 4.50
CA TYR A 147 -13.66 6.65 4.40
C TYR A 147 -14.89 7.31 3.77
N ALA A 148 -14.81 8.60 3.45
CA ALA A 148 -15.83 9.39 2.77
C ALA A 148 -15.20 10.37 1.76
N SER A 149 -14.24 9.88 0.98
CA SER A 149 -13.57 10.62 -0.08
C SER A 149 -14.53 10.96 -1.22
N ASP A 150 -14.07 11.74 -2.19
CA ASP A 150 -14.85 12.05 -3.40
C ASP A 150 -15.25 10.79 -4.21
N LEU A 151 -14.48 9.69 -4.05
CA LEU A 151 -14.74 8.39 -4.68
C LEU A 151 -15.50 7.42 -3.75
N GLY A 152 -15.84 7.84 -2.54
CA GLY A 152 -16.52 7.03 -1.54
C GLY A 152 -15.60 6.49 -0.46
N ASN A 153 -15.86 5.26 -0.01
CA ASN A 153 -15.09 4.65 1.08
C ASN A 153 -13.84 3.95 0.54
N ASN A 154 -12.67 4.47 0.84
CA ASN A 154 -11.40 3.85 0.48
C ASN A 154 -11.01 2.67 1.40
N LEU A 155 -11.68 2.47 2.55
CA LEU A 155 -11.40 1.34 3.43
C LEU A 155 -12.01 0.05 2.87
N ILE A 156 -11.21 -0.99 2.79
CA ILE A 156 -11.59 -2.31 2.27
C ILE A 156 -11.58 -3.32 3.42
N PRO A 157 -12.75 -3.84 3.83
CA PRO A 157 -12.83 -4.90 4.84
C PRO A 157 -12.14 -6.17 4.37
N VAL A 158 -11.46 -6.84 5.29
CA VAL A 158 -10.68 -8.03 5.01
C VAL A 158 -11.20 -9.23 5.80
N GLN A 159 -11.20 -10.40 5.17
CA GLN A 159 -11.53 -11.65 5.84
C GLN A 159 -10.49 -12.01 6.90
N LEU A 160 -10.96 -12.51 8.05
CA LEU A 160 -10.11 -12.77 9.22
C LEU A 160 -9.16 -13.96 9.07
N ASP A 161 -9.40 -14.84 8.09
CA ASP A 161 -8.57 -16.02 7.80
C ASP A 161 -7.28 -15.70 7.03
N LYS A 162 -7.20 -14.51 6.42
CA LYS A 162 -6.02 -14.06 5.68
C LYS A 162 -4.91 -13.59 6.60
N SER A 163 -3.66 -13.87 6.21
CA SER A 163 -2.49 -13.35 6.94
C SER A 163 -2.34 -11.84 6.76
N TYR A 164 -1.63 -11.20 7.67
CA TYR A 164 -1.37 -9.76 7.57
C TYR A 164 -0.54 -9.42 6.33
N ALA A 165 0.44 -10.26 6.00
CA ALA A 165 1.29 -10.08 4.84
C ALA A 165 0.51 -10.23 3.52
N GLU A 166 -0.40 -11.23 3.42
CA GLU A 166 -1.25 -11.38 2.23
C GLU A 166 -2.10 -10.14 1.99
N ILE A 167 -2.61 -9.54 3.06
CA ILE A 167 -3.45 -8.34 2.96
C ILE A 167 -2.62 -7.13 2.53
N ALA A 168 -1.42 -6.94 3.08
CA ALA A 168 -0.54 -5.88 2.67
C ALA A 168 -0.16 -5.99 1.18
N LEU A 169 -0.05 -7.21 0.64
CA LEU A 169 0.22 -7.45 -0.77
C LEU A 169 -1.00 -7.25 -1.69
N ALA A 170 -2.20 -6.98 -1.16
CA ALA A 170 -3.39 -6.76 -1.98
C ALA A 170 -3.24 -5.51 -2.88
N GLU A 171 -2.58 -4.45 -2.39
CA GLU A 171 -2.35 -3.23 -3.16
C GLU A 171 -1.48 -3.49 -4.40
N PRO A 172 -0.23 -4.04 -4.31
CA PRO A 172 0.56 -4.30 -5.50
C PRO A 172 -0.09 -5.31 -6.45
N TRP A 173 -0.87 -6.28 -5.95
CA TRP A 173 -1.68 -7.16 -6.79
C TRP A 173 -2.77 -6.40 -7.54
N ALA A 174 -3.44 -5.44 -6.91
CA ALA A 174 -4.43 -4.59 -7.57
C ALA A 174 -3.78 -3.79 -8.71
N CYS A 175 -2.55 -3.27 -8.53
CA CYS A 175 -1.80 -2.61 -9.59
C CYS A 175 -1.52 -3.54 -10.78
N VAL A 176 -1.16 -4.80 -10.52
CA VAL A 176 -0.96 -5.80 -11.59
C VAL A 176 -2.26 -6.05 -12.34
N VAL A 177 -3.36 -6.28 -11.63
CA VAL A 177 -4.68 -6.50 -12.26
C VAL A 177 -5.11 -5.27 -13.06
N ALA A 178 -4.96 -4.07 -12.50
CA ALA A 178 -5.28 -2.82 -13.18
C ALA A 178 -4.49 -2.64 -14.48
N ALA A 179 -3.22 -3.05 -14.52
CA ALA A 179 -2.40 -2.96 -15.73
C ALA A 179 -2.99 -3.74 -16.92
N TYR A 180 -3.70 -4.84 -16.66
CA TYR A 180 -4.40 -5.60 -17.69
C TYR A 180 -5.76 -5.02 -18.09
N THR A 181 -6.38 -4.23 -17.24
CA THR A 181 -7.72 -3.67 -17.46
C THR A 181 -7.72 -2.23 -18.00
N LEU A 182 -6.67 -1.45 -17.74
CA LEU A 182 -6.55 -0.04 -18.12
C LEU A 182 -6.72 0.26 -19.63
N SER A 183 -6.50 -0.71 -20.51
CA SER A 183 -6.72 -0.56 -21.95
C SER A 183 -8.00 -1.23 -22.44
N TYR A 184 -8.93 -1.54 -21.55
CA TYR A 184 -10.12 -2.33 -21.83
C TYR A 184 -9.79 -3.71 -22.46
N ARG A 185 -8.61 -4.25 -22.13
CA ARG A 185 -8.12 -5.54 -22.59
C ARG A 185 -7.61 -6.36 -21.43
N THR A 186 -8.08 -7.58 -21.35
CA THR A 186 -7.63 -8.58 -20.37
C THR A 186 -6.57 -9.53 -20.95
N GLY A 187 -6.19 -9.32 -22.20
CA GLY A 187 -5.21 -10.14 -22.93
C GLY A 187 -4.42 -9.35 -23.96
N LEU A 188 -3.59 -10.02 -24.72
CA LEU A 188 -2.81 -9.43 -25.79
C LEU A 188 -3.72 -8.94 -26.93
N LYS A 189 -3.26 -7.92 -27.66
CA LYS A 189 -3.99 -7.41 -28.82
C LYS A 189 -3.98 -8.45 -29.94
N SER A 190 -5.14 -8.97 -30.30
CA SER A 190 -5.28 -9.87 -31.44
C SER A 190 -4.75 -9.22 -32.72
N GLY A 191 -3.93 -9.96 -33.48
CA GLY A 191 -3.30 -9.47 -34.69
C GLY A 191 -2.23 -8.37 -34.50
N GLY A 192 -1.93 -8.01 -33.25
CA GLY A 192 -0.93 -7.00 -32.91
C GLY A 192 0.51 -7.51 -32.94
N THR A 193 1.40 -6.74 -32.32
CA THR A 193 2.78 -7.14 -32.05
C THR A 193 2.96 -7.20 -30.54
N ALA A 194 3.41 -8.34 -30.01
CA ALA A 194 3.87 -8.47 -28.64
C ALA A 194 5.41 -8.37 -28.61
N TRP A 195 5.93 -7.58 -27.70
CA TRP A 195 7.37 -7.49 -27.47
C TRP A 195 7.69 -8.04 -26.09
N ILE A 196 8.46 -9.14 -26.08
CA ILE A 196 8.90 -9.81 -24.85
C ILE A 196 10.36 -9.46 -24.63
N ILE A 197 10.63 -8.81 -23.51
CA ILE A 197 11.96 -8.41 -23.08
C ILE A 197 12.35 -9.30 -21.90
N GLY A 198 13.28 -10.22 -22.12
CA GLY A 198 13.82 -11.08 -21.08
C GLY A 198 14.95 -10.41 -20.31
N ALA A 199 15.23 -10.92 -19.11
CA ALA A 199 16.37 -10.48 -18.31
C ALA A 199 17.71 -11.09 -18.76
N GLY A 200 17.69 -11.97 -19.75
CA GLY A 200 18.84 -12.81 -20.13
C GLY A 200 19.02 -14.00 -19.16
N GLY A 201 20.12 -14.71 -19.31
CA GLY A 201 20.45 -15.87 -18.47
C GLY A 201 20.10 -17.20 -19.14
N ASP A 202 20.52 -18.29 -18.49
CA ASP A 202 20.45 -19.64 -19.06
C ASP A 202 19.19 -20.43 -18.65
N LYS A 203 18.38 -19.89 -17.76
CA LYS A 203 17.16 -20.57 -17.30
C LYS A 203 16.03 -20.36 -18.30
N PRO A 204 15.54 -21.44 -18.94
CA PRO A 204 14.37 -21.35 -19.80
C PRO A 204 13.13 -21.00 -18.97
N TYR A 205 12.21 -20.28 -19.55
CA TYR A 205 10.89 -19.98 -18.99
C TYR A 205 9.83 -20.05 -20.09
N THR A 206 8.61 -20.28 -19.70
CA THR A 206 7.46 -20.43 -20.59
C THR A 206 6.38 -19.43 -20.19
N ILE A 207 5.77 -18.78 -21.16
CA ILE A 207 4.52 -18.07 -20.98
C ILE A 207 3.41 -19.02 -21.43
N SER A 208 2.58 -19.46 -20.49
CA SER A 208 1.53 -20.48 -20.72
C SER A 208 0.13 -19.91 -20.83
N SER A 209 -0.05 -18.60 -20.71
CA SER A 209 -1.34 -17.93 -20.80
C SER A 209 -1.24 -16.57 -21.46
N GLY A 210 -2.38 -16.04 -21.95
CA GLY A 210 -2.42 -14.74 -22.62
C GLY A 210 -2.19 -14.81 -24.14
N PHE A 211 -2.01 -16.02 -24.70
CA PHE A 211 -1.84 -16.29 -26.13
C PHE A 211 -3.00 -17.16 -26.68
N GLU A 212 -4.20 -16.93 -26.18
CA GLU A 212 -5.40 -17.61 -26.67
C GLU A 212 -5.71 -17.22 -28.13
N ILE A 213 -6.47 -18.04 -28.83
CA ILE A 213 -6.80 -17.85 -30.26
C ILE A 213 -7.33 -16.43 -30.53
N ASP A 214 -8.19 -15.91 -29.65
CA ASP A 214 -8.82 -14.60 -29.83
C ASP A 214 -7.93 -13.43 -29.42
N SER A 215 -6.80 -13.68 -28.77
CA SER A 215 -5.83 -12.67 -28.32
C SER A 215 -4.43 -12.91 -28.85
N HIS A 216 -4.26 -13.80 -29.83
CA HIS A 216 -2.94 -14.13 -30.36
C HIS A 216 -2.35 -12.98 -31.17
N PRO A 217 -1.11 -12.53 -30.89
CA PRO A 217 -0.44 -11.52 -31.67
C PRO A 217 -0.01 -12.08 -33.03
N LYS A 218 -0.03 -11.24 -34.06
CA LYS A 218 0.50 -11.60 -35.39
C LYS A 218 2.03 -11.68 -35.42
N ARG A 219 2.70 -10.97 -34.51
CA ARG A 219 4.15 -10.87 -34.43
C ARG A 219 4.65 -10.88 -33.00
N LEU A 220 5.70 -11.66 -32.75
CA LEU A 220 6.47 -11.64 -31.54
C LEU A 220 7.83 -11.01 -31.78
N LEU A 221 8.21 -10.02 -30.97
CA LEU A 221 9.57 -9.51 -30.90
C LEU A 221 10.17 -10.04 -29.61
N LEU A 222 11.30 -10.70 -29.71
CA LEU A 222 12.00 -11.29 -28.56
C LEU A 222 13.34 -10.58 -28.40
N THR A 223 13.59 -10.04 -27.22
CA THR A 223 14.85 -9.38 -26.88
C THR A 223 15.37 -9.96 -25.58
N ASN A 224 16.62 -10.39 -25.59
CA ASN A 224 17.34 -10.89 -24.42
C ASN A 224 16.59 -12.01 -23.66
N VAL A 225 15.90 -12.88 -24.40
CA VAL A 225 15.24 -14.07 -23.85
C VAL A 225 16.22 -15.22 -23.78
N ALA A 226 16.04 -16.12 -22.83
CA ALA A 226 16.86 -17.31 -22.67
C ALA A 226 16.70 -18.27 -23.87
N GLN A 227 17.76 -19.00 -24.21
CA GLN A 227 17.64 -20.11 -25.17
C GLN A 227 16.70 -21.17 -24.58
N GLY A 228 15.66 -21.55 -25.32
CA GLY A 228 14.60 -22.44 -24.84
C GLY A 228 13.38 -21.71 -24.23
N PHE A 229 13.30 -20.40 -24.37
CA PHE A 229 12.05 -19.67 -24.12
C PHE A 229 10.95 -20.19 -25.08
N THR A 230 9.77 -20.42 -24.52
CA THR A 230 8.56 -20.81 -25.27
C THR A 230 7.39 -19.91 -24.89
N ALA A 231 6.52 -19.61 -25.86
CA ALA A 231 5.29 -18.84 -25.68
C ALA A 231 4.17 -19.44 -26.55
#